data_ea9129349a605e7d209173472766dfe0
#
_entry.id   ea9129349a605e7d209173472766dfe0
#
_cell.length_a   1.000
_cell.length_b   1.000
_cell.length_c   1.000
_cell.angle_alpha   90.00
_cell.angle_beta   90.00
_cell.angle_gamma   90.00
#
_symmetry.space_group_name_H-M   'P 1'
#
loop_
_entity.id
_entity.type
_entity.pdbx_description
1 polymer ?
#
loop_
_entity_poly.entity_id
_entity_poly.type
_entity_poly.pdbx_seq_one_letter_code
_entity_poly.pdbx_strand_id
1 'polypeptide(L)'
;MKKYFKLYWKENTLLIFIILLGAVAQIVASVLNANVLNALIAFDWRTMIVSIIWVTLLQIAYIVTLLMKIPYQAKVTQLMVTAIRKDITQSIEKLSYQAFHDKHSSSFASWLTNDINTIEENGFAGIYEIITLTITGIGAIIALLYFHWSILLFSLISAIFTLWLPQLVTKRVQEATLEVTHEEEKFMQIVNDTLQGFDTLFSYNLLSRITRRIEDGSKKVAQSTVNQHTQVTYSAILGASGNLVGQIGVWVLSAVLAFRQVISIGSISATEGLSFQIFNSVGNITNYWTQVRMVYPIFEKFASIEQVDQPIYDKFVVDETGIDLKNLSYAYDNQFVFEELDYHFNFGHKYAIIGPSGSGKTTLLNILNGKLTNYTGSARLMGNELKAVDGFDIRQEVMYLDQTPYIFEGPIRDNVSLNNDFSDETIWAALKKAGLEATVQDLNGQLDGDIGESGRLLSGGQKQRLALARGLAHGKSIILLDEGTSSLDQETALKIEKDLMKDPSLTVIMITHHLHSEIEASLDGILHLGT
;
A
#
# COMPACT_ATOMS: atom_id res chain seq x y z
N MET A 1 -6.68 -6.00 11.60
CA MET A 1 -6.37 -7.45 11.57
C MET A 1 -7.56 -8.34 11.94
N LYS A 2 -8.25 -8.16 13.08
CA LYS A 2 -9.38 -9.03 13.51
C LYS A 2 -10.47 -9.22 12.45
N LYS A 3 -10.79 -8.17 11.65
CA LYS A 3 -11.75 -8.21 10.53
C LYS A 3 -11.40 -9.33 9.54
N TYR A 4 -10.14 -9.43 9.14
CA TYR A 4 -9.69 -10.37 8.11
C TYR A 4 -9.59 -11.80 8.62
N PHE A 5 -9.17 -12.02 9.87
CA PHE A 5 -9.26 -13.33 10.51
C PHE A 5 -10.71 -13.84 10.59
N LYS A 6 -11.66 -12.94 10.87
CA LYS A 6 -13.09 -13.29 10.90
C LYS A 6 -13.63 -13.57 9.48
N LEU A 7 -13.18 -12.84 8.48
CA LEU A 7 -13.59 -13.02 7.08
C LEU A 7 -13.20 -14.41 6.56
N TYR A 8 -11.97 -14.86 6.88
CA TYR A 8 -11.41 -16.15 6.45
C TYR A 8 -11.31 -17.14 7.62
N TRP A 9 -12.34 -17.21 8.48
CA TRP A 9 -12.30 -18.03 9.67
C TRP A 9 -12.18 -19.53 9.39
N LYS A 10 -12.77 -20.03 8.30
CA LYS A 10 -12.69 -21.45 7.93
C LYS A 10 -11.28 -21.87 7.59
N GLU A 11 -10.61 -21.08 6.76
CA GLU A 11 -9.23 -21.30 6.34
C GLU A 11 -8.28 -21.20 7.53
N ASN A 12 -8.48 -20.23 8.39
CA ASN A 12 -7.70 -20.05 9.61
C ASN A 12 -7.90 -21.23 10.59
N THR A 13 -9.12 -21.72 10.74
CA THR A 13 -9.41 -22.89 11.62
C THR A 13 -8.71 -24.14 11.10
N LEU A 14 -8.74 -24.39 9.78
CA LEU A 14 -8.02 -25.51 9.18
C LEU A 14 -6.51 -25.39 9.38
N LEU A 15 -5.94 -24.19 9.22
CA LEU A 15 -4.52 -23.95 9.46
C LEU A 15 -4.14 -24.23 10.92
N ILE A 16 -4.93 -23.76 11.88
CA ILE A 16 -4.72 -24.01 13.31
C ILE A 16 -4.80 -25.52 13.60
N PHE A 17 -5.71 -26.23 12.96
CA PHE A 17 -5.81 -27.69 13.09
C PHE A 17 -4.55 -28.40 12.56
N ILE A 18 -4.00 -27.99 11.42
CA ILE A 18 -2.73 -28.53 10.90
C ILE A 18 -1.58 -28.26 11.88
N ILE A 19 -1.51 -27.03 12.44
CA ILE A 19 -0.52 -26.68 13.46
C ILE A 19 -0.65 -27.57 14.69
N LEU A 20 -1.88 -27.79 15.17
CA LEU A 20 -2.14 -28.67 16.30
C LEU A 20 -1.69 -30.11 16.07
N LEU A 21 -1.99 -30.66 14.90
CA LEU A 21 -1.53 -32.02 14.54
C LEU A 21 -0.01 -32.13 14.56
N GLY A 22 0.70 -31.16 14.00
CA GLY A 22 2.15 -31.11 14.02
C GLY A 22 2.72 -31.02 15.43
N ALA A 23 2.16 -30.15 16.26
CA ALA A 23 2.58 -29.98 17.66
C ALA A 23 2.37 -31.27 18.47
N VAL A 24 1.22 -31.93 18.32
CA VAL A 24 0.94 -33.21 18.98
C VAL A 24 1.92 -34.28 18.56
N ALA A 25 2.20 -34.41 17.25
CA ALA A 25 3.16 -35.38 16.75
C ALA A 25 4.56 -35.16 17.36
N GLN A 26 5.01 -33.91 17.41
CA GLN A 26 6.32 -33.52 17.97
C GLN A 26 6.41 -33.81 19.48
N ILE A 27 5.38 -33.46 20.25
CA ILE A 27 5.35 -33.65 21.70
C ILE A 27 5.30 -35.12 22.05
N VAL A 28 4.44 -35.91 21.39
CA VAL A 28 4.35 -37.35 21.61
C VAL A 28 5.65 -38.05 21.24
N ALA A 29 6.31 -37.65 20.16
CA ALA A 29 7.64 -38.15 19.80
C ALA A 29 8.67 -37.85 20.89
N SER A 30 8.66 -36.62 21.49
CA SER A 30 9.54 -36.27 22.59
C SER A 30 9.31 -37.12 23.84
N VAL A 31 8.04 -37.43 24.15
CA VAL A 31 7.70 -38.33 25.29
C VAL A 31 8.17 -39.77 25.04
N LEU A 32 7.95 -40.29 23.81
CA LEU A 32 8.36 -41.64 23.44
C LEU A 32 9.88 -41.84 23.39
N ASN A 33 10.66 -40.77 23.22
CA ASN A 33 12.13 -40.85 23.34
C ASN A 33 12.59 -41.38 24.70
N ALA A 34 11.84 -41.12 25.78
CA ALA A 34 12.13 -41.73 27.08
C ALA A 34 12.05 -43.29 27.01
N ASN A 35 11.10 -43.82 26.28
CA ASN A 35 10.95 -45.27 26.16
C ASN A 35 12.11 -45.91 25.38
N VAL A 36 12.63 -45.24 24.35
CA VAL A 36 13.80 -45.69 23.58
C VAL A 36 15.00 -45.88 24.51
N LEU A 37 15.30 -44.86 25.34
CA LEU A 37 16.44 -44.93 26.27
C LEU A 37 16.21 -45.91 27.40
N ASN A 38 15.00 -46.00 27.93
CA ASN A 38 14.67 -46.97 28.99
C ASN A 38 14.82 -48.42 28.48
N ALA A 39 14.36 -48.71 27.26
CA ALA A 39 14.52 -50.02 26.65
C ALA A 39 15.98 -50.36 26.35
N LEU A 40 16.80 -49.37 25.93
CA LEU A 40 18.24 -49.52 25.75
C LEU A 40 18.93 -49.90 27.06
N ILE A 41 18.62 -49.21 28.16
CA ILE A 41 19.19 -49.48 29.48
C ILE A 41 18.77 -50.87 30.02
N ALA A 42 17.53 -51.29 29.73
CA ALA A 42 17.03 -52.59 30.11
C ALA A 42 17.50 -53.74 29.15
N PHE A 43 18.27 -53.43 28.12
CA PHE A 43 18.69 -54.36 27.06
C PHE A 43 17.48 -55.05 26.36
N ASP A 44 16.29 -54.40 26.39
CA ASP A 44 15.09 -54.89 25.69
C ASP A 44 15.09 -54.41 24.22
N TRP A 45 15.70 -55.21 23.38
CA TRP A 45 15.85 -54.92 21.97
C TRP A 45 14.52 -54.74 21.21
N ARG A 46 13.50 -55.53 21.61
CA ARG A 46 12.16 -55.47 20.96
C ARG A 46 11.46 -54.15 21.25
N THR A 47 11.38 -53.76 22.50
CA THR A 47 10.72 -52.50 22.91
C THR A 47 11.47 -51.30 22.36
N MET A 48 12.80 -51.38 22.27
CA MET A 48 13.62 -50.29 21.72
C MET A 48 13.31 -50.10 20.22
N ILE A 49 13.30 -51.15 19.39
CA ILE A 49 12.99 -51.07 17.96
C ILE A 49 11.57 -50.52 17.74
N VAL A 50 10.58 -51.05 18.45
CA VAL A 50 9.19 -50.57 18.32
C VAL A 50 9.09 -49.08 18.68
N SER A 51 9.75 -48.65 19.74
CA SER A 51 9.75 -47.23 20.15
C SER A 51 10.44 -46.36 19.10
N ILE A 52 11.55 -46.77 18.53
CA ILE A 52 12.24 -46.04 17.44
C ILE A 52 11.33 -45.93 16.22
N ILE A 53 10.63 -46.98 15.84
CA ILE A 53 9.68 -46.95 14.71
C ILE A 53 8.58 -45.91 14.96
N TRP A 54 7.97 -45.92 16.15
CA TRP A 54 6.93 -44.93 16.48
C TRP A 54 7.45 -43.52 16.50
N VAL A 55 8.62 -43.22 17.09
CA VAL A 55 9.25 -41.92 17.08
C VAL A 55 9.51 -41.46 15.65
N THR A 56 10.05 -42.35 14.81
CA THR A 56 10.33 -42.05 13.40
C THR A 56 9.04 -41.74 12.63
N LEU A 57 7.98 -42.55 12.81
CA LEU A 57 6.68 -42.30 12.16
C LEU A 57 6.08 -40.93 12.58
N LEU A 58 6.17 -40.57 13.86
CA LEU A 58 5.69 -39.27 14.36
C LEU A 58 6.53 -38.12 13.83
N GLN A 59 7.86 -38.29 13.70
CA GLN A 59 8.71 -37.26 13.08
C GLN A 59 8.39 -37.09 11.59
N ILE A 60 8.13 -38.19 10.87
CA ILE A 60 7.67 -38.13 9.47
C ILE A 60 6.31 -37.42 9.40
N ALA A 61 5.36 -37.74 10.28
CA ALA A 61 4.06 -37.08 10.36
C ALA A 61 4.23 -35.58 10.61
N TYR A 62 5.12 -35.19 11.52
CA TYR A 62 5.45 -33.76 11.76
C TYR A 62 5.99 -33.09 10.50
N ILE A 63 6.93 -33.71 9.77
CA ILE A 63 7.44 -33.16 8.50
C ILE A 63 6.32 -33.01 7.47
N VAL A 64 5.42 -34.00 7.36
CA VAL A 64 4.25 -33.88 6.48
C VAL A 64 3.35 -32.72 6.87
N THR A 65 3.12 -32.49 8.18
CA THR A 65 2.35 -31.31 8.62
C THR A 65 3.04 -29.99 8.28
N LEU A 66 4.38 -29.92 8.30
CA LEU A 66 5.12 -28.73 7.84
C LEU A 66 4.95 -28.49 6.34
N LEU A 67 5.03 -29.55 5.52
CA LEU A 67 4.78 -29.48 4.07
C LEU A 67 3.37 -28.99 3.74
N MET A 68 2.39 -29.26 4.61
CA MET A 68 1.02 -28.74 4.47
C MET A 68 0.88 -27.33 5.05
N LYS A 69 1.45 -27.07 6.24
CA LYS A 69 1.35 -25.80 6.96
C LYS A 69 1.87 -24.64 6.11
N ILE A 70 3.11 -24.74 5.62
CA ILE A 70 3.82 -23.61 5.02
C ILE A 70 3.10 -23.07 3.76
N PRO A 71 2.76 -23.90 2.74
CA PRO A 71 2.04 -23.40 1.56
C PRO A 71 0.61 -22.95 1.90
N TYR A 72 -0.06 -23.63 2.82
CA TYR A 72 -1.42 -23.29 3.19
C TYR A 72 -1.48 -21.99 3.98
N GLN A 73 -0.54 -21.75 4.89
CA GLN A 73 -0.38 -20.48 5.60
C GLN A 73 -0.14 -19.34 4.62
N ALA A 74 0.76 -19.51 3.65
CA ALA A 74 1.00 -18.51 2.60
C ALA A 74 -0.29 -18.20 1.82
N LYS A 75 -1.05 -19.24 1.41
CA LYS A 75 -2.33 -19.06 0.72
C LYS A 75 -3.33 -18.24 1.55
N VAL A 76 -3.52 -18.58 2.82
CA VAL A 76 -4.48 -17.89 3.71
C VAL A 76 -4.03 -16.44 3.93
N THR A 77 -2.73 -16.21 4.12
CA THR A 77 -2.17 -14.87 4.28
C THR A 77 -2.41 -14.03 3.02
N GLN A 78 -2.17 -14.57 1.81
CA GLN A 78 -2.42 -13.85 0.56
C GLN A 78 -3.89 -13.53 0.33
N LEU A 79 -4.82 -14.38 0.74
CA LEU A 79 -6.26 -14.06 0.71
C LEU A 79 -6.58 -12.85 1.60
N MET A 80 -6.03 -12.81 2.82
CA MET A 80 -6.22 -11.68 3.74
C MET A 80 -5.56 -10.40 3.23
N VAL A 81 -4.35 -10.50 2.68
CA VAL A 81 -3.61 -9.39 2.06
C VAL A 81 -4.37 -8.80 0.88
N THR A 82 -4.91 -9.67 0.01
CA THR A 82 -5.73 -9.23 -1.14
C THR A 82 -7.00 -8.49 -0.67
N ALA A 83 -7.63 -8.96 0.40
CA ALA A 83 -8.79 -8.27 0.98
C ALA A 83 -8.42 -6.90 1.56
N ILE A 84 -7.24 -6.75 2.19
CA ILE A 84 -6.73 -5.46 2.67
C ILE A 84 -6.51 -4.50 1.50
N ARG A 85 -5.83 -4.96 0.42
CA ARG A 85 -5.63 -4.14 -0.78
C ARG A 85 -6.94 -3.64 -1.36
N LYS A 86 -7.94 -4.53 -1.43
CA LYS A 86 -9.30 -4.17 -1.88
C LYS A 86 -9.93 -3.10 -0.98
N ASP A 87 -9.86 -3.26 0.34
CA ASP A 87 -10.43 -2.28 1.27
C ASP A 87 -9.74 -0.90 1.12
N ILE A 88 -8.41 -0.87 1.01
CA ILE A 88 -7.64 0.36 0.81
C ILE A 88 -8.03 1.03 -0.51
N THR A 89 -8.08 0.28 -1.63
CA THR A 89 -8.45 0.85 -2.93
C THR A 89 -9.87 1.39 -2.93
N GLN A 90 -10.81 0.70 -2.31
CA GLN A 90 -12.18 1.19 -2.14
C GLN A 90 -12.27 2.46 -1.27
N SER A 91 -11.37 2.61 -0.30
CA SER A 91 -11.29 3.84 0.50
C SER A 91 -10.68 4.99 -0.32
N ILE A 92 -9.67 4.71 -1.17
CA ILE A 92 -9.08 5.69 -2.08
C ILE A 92 -10.11 6.18 -3.11
N GLU A 93 -10.94 5.29 -3.67
CA GLU A 93 -12.02 5.62 -4.61
C GLU A 93 -13.02 6.65 -4.05
N LYS A 94 -13.17 6.70 -2.72
CA LYS A 94 -14.10 7.60 -2.03
C LYS A 94 -13.49 8.94 -1.63
N LEU A 95 -12.19 9.13 -1.83
CA LEU A 95 -11.53 10.38 -1.49
C LEU A 95 -11.99 11.52 -2.42
N SER A 96 -12.12 12.72 -1.86
CA SER A 96 -12.23 13.93 -2.67
C SER A 96 -10.92 14.18 -3.43
N TYR A 97 -10.99 14.95 -4.52
CA TYR A 97 -9.81 15.34 -5.28
C TYR A 97 -8.73 15.98 -4.39
N GLN A 98 -9.13 16.89 -3.51
CA GLN A 98 -8.22 17.56 -2.57
C GLN A 98 -7.57 16.55 -1.60
N ALA A 99 -8.37 15.71 -0.94
CA ALA A 99 -7.85 14.72 0.01
C ALA A 99 -6.88 13.71 -0.63
N PHE A 100 -7.06 13.41 -1.93
CA PHE A 100 -6.11 12.60 -2.67
C PHE A 100 -4.79 13.35 -2.95
N HIS A 101 -4.86 14.64 -3.30
CA HIS A 101 -3.69 15.45 -3.66
C HIS A 101 -2.96 16.05 -2.46
N ASP A 102 -3.59 16.11 -1.27
CA ASP A 102 -2.90 16.44 -0.01
C ASP A 102 -1.80 15.42 0.34
N LYS A 103 -1.88 14.24 -0.23
CA LYS A 103 -0.85 13.19 -0.12
C LYS A 103 -0.24 12.94 -1.50
N HIS A 104 1.05 12.69 -1.53
CA HIS A 104 1.70 12.26 -2.78
C HIS A 104 1.21 10.87 -3.21
N SER A 105 1.02 10.64 -4.50
CA SER A 105 0.63 9.33 -5.06
C SER A 105 1.58 8.20 -4.65
N SER A 106 2.87 8.50 -4.49
CA SER A 106 3.89 7.59 -3.95
C SER A 106 3.57 7.07 -2.55
N SER A 107 2.84 7.86 -1.73
CA SER A 107 2.40 7.42 -0.40
C SER A 107 1.37 6.29 -0.51
N PHE A 108 0.39 6.42 -1.40
CA PHE A 108 -0.60 5.35 -1.63
C PHE A 108 0.03 4.09 -2.24
N ALA A 109 1.01 4.27 -3.16
CA ALA A 109 1.78 3.15 -3.69
C ALA A 109 2.54 2.41 -2.57
N SER A 110 3.19 3.13 -1.65
CA SER A 110 3.85 2.55 -0.48
C SER A 110 2.88 1.79 0.42
N TRP A 111 1.65 2.28 0.60
CA TRP A 111 0.63 1.58 1.39
C TRP A 111 0.23 0.24 0.79
N LEU A 112 0.05 0.20 -0.54
CA LEU A 112 -0.34 -1.01 -1.27
C LEU A 112 0.80 -2.02 -1.45
N THR A 113 2.04 -1.63 -1.16
CA THR A 113 3.25 -2.46 -1.30
C THR A 113 3.96 -2.66 0.04
N ASN A 114 4.75 -1.70 0.49
CA ASN A 114 5.63 -1.84 1.66
C ASN A 114 4.86 -2.05 2.97
N ASP A 115 3.80 -1.25 3.19
CA ASP A 115 3.00 -1.37 4.42
C ASP A 115 2.29 -2.73 4.47
N ILE A 116 1.78 -3.20 3.33
CA ILE A 116 1.15 -4.53 3.24
C ILE A 116 2.16 -5.65 3.45
N ASN A 117 3.37 -5.55 2.90
CA ASN A 117 4.43 -6.53 3.15
C ASN A 117 4.78 -6.60 4.64
N THR A 118 4.83 -5.44 5.30
CA THR A 118 5.02 -5.37 6.77
C THR A 118 3.88 -6.04 7.53
N ILE A 119 2.63 -5.87 7.10
CA ILE A 119 1.46 -6.56 7.69
C ILE A 119 1.55 -8.07 7.47
N GLU A 120 1.96 -8.50 6.29
CA GLU A 120 2.13 -9.91 5.95
C GLU A 120 3.19 -10.57 6.84
N GLU A 121 4.41 -10.02 6.83
CA GLU A 121 5.58 -10.62 7.48
C GLU A 121 5.53 -10.51 9.00
N ASN A 122 5.19 -9.34 9.54
CA ASN A 122 5.20 -9.09 10.98
C ASN A 122 3.82 -9.30 11.63
N GLY A 123 2.74 -9.00 10.89
CA GLY A 123 1.38 -9.12 11.39
C GLY A 123 0.85 -10.54 11.36
N PHE A 124 0.53 -11.04 10.19
CA PHE A 124 -0.11 -12.35 10.03
C PHE A 124 0.84 -13.50 10.34
N ALA A 125 2.06 -13.49 9.79
CA ALA A 125 3.04 -14.51 10.08
C ALA A 125 3.40 -14.53 11.58
N GLY A 126 3.58 -13.37 12.20
CA GLY A 126 3.81 -13.25 13.64
C GLY A 126 2.69 -13.87 14.49
N ILE A 127 1.41 -13.65 14.13
CA ILE A 127 0.26 -14.26 14.83
C ILE A 127 0.29 -15.79 14.70
N TYR A 128 0.56 -16.33 13.51
CA TYR A 128 0.63 -17.79 13.33
C TYR A 128 1.78 -18.41 14.10
N GLU A 129 2.93 -17.74 14.20
CA GLU A 129 4.03 -18.22 15.04
C GLU A 129 3.69 -18.14 16.52
N ILE A 130 3.00 -17.10 17.01
CA ILE A 130 2.49 -17.04 18.38
C ILE A 130 1.53 -18.21 18.65
N ILE A 131 0.62 -18.52 17.73
CA ILE A 131 -0.30 -19.66 17.86
C ILE A 131 0.48 -20.97 17.92
N THR A 132 1.45 -21.17 17.03
CA THR A 132 2.30 -22.36 17.00
C THR A 132 3.05 -22.54 18.32
N LEU A 133 3.72 -21.48 18.80
CA LEU A 133 4.49 -21.50 20.04
C LEU A 133 3.58 -21.69 21.27
N THR A 134 2.38 -21.13 21.26
CA THR A 134 1.42 -21.31 22.34
C THR A 134 0.95 -22.78 22.42
N ILE A 135 0.60 -23.37 21.29
CA ILE A 135 0.16 -24.78 21.24
C ILE A 135 1.29 -25.73 21.65
N THR A 136 2.51 -25.53 21.14
CA THR A 136 3.66 -26.36 21.50
C THR A 136 4.08 -26.17 22.96
N GLY A 137 4.05 -24.92 23.46
CA GLY A 137 4.36 -24.62 24.86
C GLY A 137 3.35 -25.24 25.82
N ILE A 138 2.06 -25.11 25.57
CA ILE A 138 1.01 -25.74 26.39
C ILE A 138 1.14 -27.27 26.37
N GLY A 139 1.38 -27.84 25.19
CA GLY A 139 1.57 -29.28 25.08
C GLY A 139 2.81 -29.78 25.80
N ALA A 140 3.93 -29.02 25.78
CA ALA A 140 5.12 -29.33 26.54
C ALA A 140 4.89 -29.23 28.07
N ILE A 141 4.11 -28.25 28.53
CA ILE A 141 3.68 -28.11 29.93
C ILE A 141 2.91 -29.35 30.39
N ILE A 142 1.91 -29.79 29.62
CA ILE A 142 1.10 -30.98 29.91
C ILE A 142 1.98 -32.23 29.94
N ALA A 143 2.90 -32.35 28.97
CA ALA A 143 3.81 -33.50 28.91
C ALA A 143 4.82 -33.53 30.06
N LEU A 144 5.33 -32.39 30.52
CA LEU A 144 6.23 -32.32 31.69
C LEU A 144 5.51 -32.69 32.99
N LEU A 145 4.23 -32.33 33.15
CA LEU A 145 3.41 -32.76 34.30
C LEU A 145 3.28 -34.28 34.39
N TYR A 146 3.26 -34.97 33.24
CA TYR A 146 3.26 -36.44 33.21
C TYR A 146 4.54 -37.06 33.82
N PHE A 147 5.70 -36.38 33.66
CA PHE A 147 6.95 -36.87 34.24
C PHE A 147 7.07 -36.50 35.72
N HIS A 148 7.13 -35.19 36.03
CA HIS A 148 7.14 -34.74 37.42
C HIS A 148 6.88 -33.22 37.53
N TRP A 149 6.03 -32.81 38.46
CA TRP A 149 5.65 -31.41 38.66
C TRP A 149 6.81 -30.47 38.98
N SER A 150 7.86 -30.95 39.71
CA SER A 150 9.00 -30.11 40.09
C SER A 150 9.85 -29.68 38.88
N ILE A 151 9.94 -30.52 37.85
CA ILE A 151 10.63 -30.19 36.60
C ILE A 151 9.88 -29.09 35.87
N LEU A 152 8.55 -29.18 35.80
CA LEU A 152 7.73 -28.12 35.24
C LEU A 152 7.91 -26.80 36.00
N LEU A 153 7.81 -26.80 37.34
CA LEU A 153 7.95 -25.61 38.15
C LEU A 153 9.32 -24.95 37.93
N PHE A 154 10.40 -25.75 37.95
CA PHE A 154 11.75 -25.26 37.68
C PHE A 154 11.87 -24.69 36.26
N SER A 155 11.29 -25.37 35.25
CA SER A 155 11.30 -24.88 33.87
C SER A 155 10.59 -23.54 33.72
N LEU A 156 9.43 -23.34 34.38
CA LEU A 156 8.69 -22.08 34.35
C LEU A 156 9.48 -20.94 35.04
N ILE A 157 10.09 -21.20 36.21
CA ILE A 157 10.94 -20.21 36.90
C ILE A 157 12.13 -19.83 36.01
N SER A 158 12.80 -20.82 35.41
CA SER A 158 13.94 -20.59 34.50
C SER A 158 13.52 -19.82 33.25
N ALA A 159 12.33 -20.09 32.69
CA ALA A 159 11.80 -19.34 31.54
C ALA A 159 11.58 -17.86 31.88
N ILE A 160 11.01 -17.56 33.06
CA ILE A 160 10.84 -16.17 33.54
C ILE A 160 12.21 -15.49 33.70
N PHE A 161 13.18 -16.20 34.28
CA PHE A 161 14.53 -15.66 34.45
C PHE A 161 15.21 -15.36 33.10
N THR A 162 15.06 -16.25 32.13
CA THR A 162 15.56 -16.06 30.75
C THR A 162 14.97 -14.83 30.07
N LEU A 163 13.68 -14.50 30.34
CA LEU A 163 13.04 -13.29 29.83
C LEU A 163 13.49 -12.01 30.54
N TRP A 164 13.85 -12.12 31.81
CA TRP A 164 14.25 -10.97 32.62
C TRP A 164 15.66 -10.48 32.28
N LEU A 165 16.60 -11.37 32.02
CA LEU A 165 18.01 -11.05 31.76
C LEU A 165 18.21 -10.06 30.59
N PRO A 166 17.61 -10.21 29.39
CA PRO A 166 17.76 -9.26 28.29
C PRO A 166 17.25 -7.85 28.60
N GLN A 167 16.30 -7.71 29.56
CA GLN A 167 15.75 -6.41 29.92
C GLN A 167 16.80 -5.47 30.51
N LEU A 168 17.90 -6.00 31.05
CA LEU A 168 19.01 -5.21 31.60
C LEU A 168 19.68 -4.32 30.54
N VAL A 169 19.61 -4.70 29.26
CA VAL A 169 20.24 -3.96 28.15
C VAL A 169 19.23 -3.36 27.17
N THR A 170 17.93 -3.53 27.39
CA THR A 170 16.86 -3.08 26.47
C THR A 170 16.97 -1.59 26.14
N LYS A 171 17.31 -0.74 27.11
CA LYS A 171 17.46 0.70 26.89
C LYS A 171 18.55 1.01 25.87
N ARG A 172 19.71 0.33 25.96
CA ARG A 172 20.83 0.50 25.00
C ARG A 172 20.44 0.05 23.60
N VAL A 173 19.69 -1.05 23.49
CA VAL A 173 19.16 -1.53 22.20
C VAL A 173 18.22 -0.51 21.58
N GLN A 174 17.30 0.06 22.38
CA GLN A 174 16.37 1.10 21.91
C GLN A 174 17.09 2.36 21.42
N GLU A 175 18.07 2.86 22.19
CA GLU A 175 18.87 4.04 21.81
C GLU A 175 19.62 3.78 20.49
N ALA A 176 20.28 2.64 20.36
CA ALA A 176 20.99 2.28 19.14
C ALA A 176 20.05 2.08 17.92
N THR A 177 18.83 1.58 18.15
CA THR A 177 17.83 1.44 17.09
C THR A 177 17.33 2.81 16.60
N LEU A 178 17.08 3.75 17.50
CA LEU A 178 16.71 5.13 17.15
C LEU A 178 17.82 5.83 16.35
N GLU A 179 19.09 5.60 16.72
CA GLU A 179 20.25 6.14 16.00
C GLU A 179 20.30 5.64 14.55
N VAL A 180 20.07 4.33 14.32
CA VAL A 180 20.00 3.76 12.96
C VAL A 180 18.88 4.42 12.17
N THR A 181 17.66 4.49 12.72
CA THR A 181 16.51 5.12 12.03
C THR A 181 16.83 6.56 11.62
N HIS A 182 17.45 7.33 12.50
CA HIS A 182 17.82 8.72 12.21
C HIS A 182 18.89 8.84 11.11
N GLU A 183 19.91 7.98 11.12
CA GLU A 183 20.93 7.99 10.06
C GLU A 183 20.37 7.46 8.72
N GLU A 184 19.42 6.51 8.73
CA GLU A 184 18.71 6.08 7.52
C GLU A 184 17.85 7.20 6.91
N GLU A 185 17.13 7.97 7.73
CA GLU A 185 16.37 9.13 7.27
C GLU A 185 17.27 10.18 6.60
N LYS A 186 18.41 10.51 7.23
CA LYS A 186 19.41 11.43 6.65
C LYS A 186 19.98 10.88 5.34
N PHE A 187 20.28 9.58 5.30
CA PHE A 187 20.79 8.94 4.10
C PHE A 187 19.80 9.00 2.96
N MET A 188 18.52 8.74 3.22
CA MET A 188 17.47 8.85 2.23
C MET A 188 17.35 10.28 1.67
N GLN A 189 17.47 11.30 2.52
CA GLN A 189 17.50 12.71 2.08
C GLN A 189 18.70 12.97 1.16
N ILE A 190 19.90 12.47 1.52
CA ILE A 190 21.11 12.62 0.70
C ILE A 190 20.93 11.93 -0.66
N VAL A 191 20.35 10.73 -0.70
CA VAL A 191 20.10 9.98 -1.92
C VAL A 191 19.13 10.76 -2.82
N ASN A 192 18.00 11.19 -2.28
CA ASN A 192 16.98 11.92 -3.03
C ASN A 192 17.53 13.24 -3.60
N ASP A 193 18.18 14.06 -2.77
CA ASP A 193 18.78 15.32 -3.21
C ASP A 193 19.85 15.11 -4.30
N THR A 194 20.69 14.08 -4.13
CA THR A 194 21.77 13.79 -5.07
C THR A 194 21.24 13.29 -6.41
N LEU A 195 20.21 12.43 -6.41
CA LEU A 195 19.63 11.89 -7.64
C LEU A 195 18.75 12.92 -8.36
N GLN A 196 18.00 13.76 -7.63
CA GLN A 196 17.25 14.87 -8.24
C GLN A 196 18.17 15.91 -8.89
N GLY A 197 19.39 16.08 -8.34
CA GLY A 197 20.42 16.93 -8.89
C GLY A 197 21.21 16.32 -10.06
N PHE A 198 20.83 15.14 -10.61
CA PHE A 198 21.59 14.41 -11.62
C PHE A 198 21.91 15.28 -12.85
N ASP A 199 20.91 15.92 -13.46
CA ASP A 199 21.08 16.73 -14.67
C ASP A 199 22.03 17.91 -14.44
N THR A 200 21.97 18.51 -13.26
CA THR A 200 22.89 19.57 -12.86
C THR A 200 24.33 19.03 -12.76
N LEU A 201 24.52 17.91 -12.06
CA LEU A 201 25.84 17.30 -11.91
C LEU A 201 26.40 16.82 -13.26
N PHE A 202 25.53 16.32 -14.14
CA PHE A 202 25.88 15.93 -15.50
C PHE A 202 26.36 17.14 -16.31
N SER A 203 25.60 18.23 -16.31
CA SER A 203 25.91 19.44 -17.08
C SER A 203 27.24 20.08 -16.67
N TYR A 204 27.63 19.93 -15.39
CA TYR A 204 28.92 20.43 -14.88
C TYR A 204 30.05 19.38 -14.88
N ASN A 205 29.81 18.16 -15.42
CA ASN A 205 30.75 17.05 -15.43
C ASN A 205 31.25 16.64 -14.01
N LEU A 206 30.32 16.61 -13.04
CA LEU A 206 30.59 16.35 -11.63
C LEU A 206 29.94 15.05 -11.12
N LEU A 207 29.66 14.09 -12.00
CA LEU A 207 28.98 12.83 -11.65
C LEU A 207 29.70 12.03 -10.55
N SER A 208 31.02 12.15 -10.43
CA SER A 208 31.79 11.51 -9.34
C SER A 208 31.36 11.95 -7.93
N ARG A 209 30.71 13.12 -7.80
CA ARG A 209 30.11 13.57 -6.53
C ARG A 209 28.97 12.68 -6.07
N ILE A 210 28.23 12.05 -6.99
CA ILE A 210 27.13 11.13 -6.65
C ILE A 210 27.69 10.00 -5.79
N THR A 211 28.69 9.30 -6.32
CA THR A 211 29.32 8.17 -5.62
C THR A 211 29.84 8.58 -4.25
N ARG A 212 30.58 9.69 -4.18
CA ARG A 212 31.18 10.16 -2.93
C ARG A 212 30.13 10.50 -1.86
N ARG A 213 29.07 11.26 -2.23
CA ARG A 213 28.01 11.64 -1.28
C ARG A 213 27.24 10.43 -0.74
N ILE A 214 26.92 9.48 -1.64
CA ILE A 214 26.20 8.25 -1.27
C ILE A 214 27.10 7.35 -0.41
N GLU A 215 28.38 7.20 -0.75
CA GLU A 215 29.33 6.41 0.02
C GLU A 215 29.51 6.97 1.44
N ASP A 216 29.67 8.28 1.59
CA ASP A 216 29.86 8.93 2.89
C ASP A 216 28.59 8.79 3.76
N GLY A 217 27.40 8.91 3.19
CA GLY A 217 26.14 8.67 3.87
C GLY A 217 25.98 7.20 4.28
N SER A 218 26.27 6.27 3.36
CA SER A 218 26.20 4.83 3.61
C SER A 218 27.14 4.37 4.72
N LYS A 219 28.35 4.94 4.83
CA LYS A 219 29.29 4.64 5.91
C LYS A 219 28.74 4.98 7.29
N LYS A 220 28.00 6.09 7.42
CA LYS A 220 27.37 6.47 8.70
C LYS A 220 26.27 5.49 9.10
N VAL A 221 25.40 5.13 8.14
CA VAL A 221 24.37 4.10 8.37
C VAL A 221 25.02 2.77 8.76
N ALA A 222 26.07 2.35 8.05
CA ALA A 222 26.79 1.11 8.38
C ALA A 222 27.35 1.12 9.80
N GLN A 223 27.93 2.24 10.24
CA GLN A 223 28.49 2.35 11.61
C GLN A 223 27.41 2.27 12.69
N SER A 224 26.28 2.98 12.52
CA SER A 224 25.16 2.91 13.47
C SER A 224 24.52 1.52 13.46
N THR A 225 24.37 0.87 12.30
CA THR A 225 23.86 -0.50 12.17
C THR A 225 24.74 -1.52 12.88
N VAL A 226 26.07 -1.42 12.74
CA VAL A 226 27.02 -2.29 13.46
C VAL A 226 26.89 -2.10 14.97
N ASN A 227 26.76 -0.85 15.44
CA ASN A 227 26.53 -0.57 16.86
C ASN A 227 25.21 -1.21 17.35
N GLN A 228 24.11 -1.02 16.63
CA GLN A 228 22.82 -1.62 16.95
C GLN A 228 22.92 -3.15 17.05
N HIS A 229 23.49 -3.81 16.04
CA HIS A 229 23.68 -5.27 16.06
C HIS A 229 24.54 -5.72 17.25
N THR A 230 25.53 -4.93 17.66
CA THR A 230 26.34 -5.22 18.85
C THR A 230 25.48 -5.20 20.12
N GLN A 231 24.61 -4.19 20.29
CA GLN A 231 23.72 -4.12 21.46
C GLN A 231 22.67 -5.24 21.45
N VAL A 232 22.11 -5.55 20.27
CA VAL A 232 21.19 -6.69 20.08
C VAL A 232 21.88 -8.01 20.43
N THR A 233 23.15 -8.18 20.04
CA THR A 233 23.93 -9.37 20.35
C THR A 233 24.14 -9.53 21.87
N TYR A 234 24.43 -8.45 22.61
CA TYR A 234 24.48 -8.54 24.06
C TYR A 234 23.16 -8.98 24.68
N SER A 235 22.04 -8.47 24.19
CA SER A 235 20.72 -8.91 24.64
C SER A 235 20.49 -10.40 24.35
N ALA A 236 20.84 -10.85 23.14
CA ALA A 236 20.73 -12.25 22.74
C ALA A 236 21.61 -13.19 23.59
N ILE A 237 22.87 -12.79 23.89
CA ILE A 237 23.76 -13.57 24.73
C ILE A 237 23.22 -13.71 26.16
N LEU A 238 22.65 -12.65 26.74
CA LEU A 238 22.03 -12.71 28.07
C LEU A 238 20.82 -13.69 28.06
N GLY A 239 19.97 -13.63 27.04
CA GLY A 239 18.86 -14.59 26.88
C GLY A 239 19.35 -16.03 26.70
N ALA A 240 20.34 -16.24 25.84
CA ALA A 240 20.95 -17.56 25.63
C ALA A 240 21.60 -18.12 26.88
N SER A 241 22.30 -17.27 27.67
CA SER A 241 22.89 -17.66 28.95
C SER A 241 21.82 -18.11 29.96
N GLY A 242 20.71 -17.36 30.06
CA GLY A 242 19.57 -17.76 30.89
C GLY A 242 18.96 -19.11 30.48
N ASN A 243 18.82 -19.32 29.18
CA ASN A 243 18.33 -20.56 28.60
C ASN A 243 19.29 -21.75 28.91
N LEU A 244 20.60 -21.55 28.72
CA LEU A 244 21.61 -22.57 29.03
C LEU A 244 21.59 -22.97 30.51
N VAL A 245 21.54 -21.99 31.43
CA VAL A 245 21.41 -22.25 32.87
C VAL A 245 20.14 -23.03 33.18
N GLY A 246 19.00 -22.65 32.54
CA GLY A 246 17.74 -23.38 32.68
C GLY A 246 17.84 -24.81 32.20
N GLN A 247 18.43 -25.07 31.05
CA GLN A 247 18.61 -26.42 30.50
C GLN A 247 19.50 -27.29 31.39
N ILE A 248 20.66 -26.78 31.80
CA ILE A 248 21.57 -27.48 32.74
C ILE A 248 20.83 -27.80 34.05
N GLY A 249 20.08 -26.83 34.57
CA GLY A 249 19.29 -27.04 35.79
C GLY A 249 18.21 -28.11 35.66
N VAL A 250 17.52 -28.16 34.54
CA VAL A 250 16.57 -29.27 34.24
C VAL A 250 17.30 -30.60 34.15
N TRP A 251 18.45 -30.67 33.54
CA TRP A 251 19.27 -31.88 33.50
C TRP A 251 19.66 -32.37 34.90
N VAL A 252 20.20 -31.47 35.71
CA VAL A 252 20.60 -31.82 37.09
C VAL A 252 19.40 -32.28 37.91
N LEU A 253 18.25 -31.54 37.82
CA LEU A 253 17.04 -31.91 38.56
C LEU A 253 16.51 -33.27 38.10
N SER A 254 16.43 -33.50 36.80
CA SER A 254 15.95 -34.78 36.22
C SER A 254 16.91 -35.92 36.59
N ALA A 255 18.21 -35.71 36.56
CA ALA A 255 19.20 -36.71 36.99
C ALA A 255 19.06 -37.06 38.49
N VAL A 256 18.86 -36.07 39.35
CA VAL A 256 18.61 -36.29 40.80
C VAL A 256 17.33 -37.10 41.03
N LEU A 257 16.23 -36.76 40.31
CA LEU A 257 14.97 -37.50 40.41
C LEU A 257 15.10 -38.91 39.87
N ALA A 258 15.85 -39.14 38.79
CA ALA A 258 16.12 -40.44 38.23
C ALA A 258 17.01 -41.28 39.19
N PHE A 259 18.03 -40.69 39.79
CA PHE A 259 18.87 -41.35 40.77
C PHE A 259 18.08 -41.76 42.03
N ARG A 260 17.07 -40.94 42.41
CA ARG A 260 16.13 -41.30 43.46
C ARG A 260 15.04 -42.25 43.04
N GLN A 261 15.06 -42.77 41.81
CA GLN A 261 14.05 -43.66 41.22
C GLN A 261 12.63 -43.08 41.19
N VAL A 262 12.49 -41.76 41.20
CA VAL A 262 11.21 -41.06 41.10
C VAL A 262 10.74 -41.00 39.62
N ILE A 263 11.68 -40.87 38.70
CA ILE A 263 11.46 -40.92 37.25
C ILE A 263 12.44 -41.96 36.65
N SER A 264 12.16 -42.43 35.44
CA SER A 264 13.08 -43.32 34.73
C SER A 264 14.29 -42.55 34.18
N ILE A 265 15.40 -43.23 33.95
CA ILE A 265 16.63 -42.59 33.41
C ILE A 265 16.37 -42.05 32.00
N GLY A 266 15.60 -42.76 31.18
CA GLY A 266 15.25 -42.29 29.84
C GLY A 266 14.39 -41.02 29.85
N SER A 267 13.68 -40.73 30.95
CA SER A 267 12.90 -39.53 31.09
C SER A 267 13.76 -38.25 31.07
N ILE A 268 15.07 -38.32 31.37
CA ILE A 268 15.99 -37.17 31.34
C ILE A 268 16.00 -36.53 29.95
N SER A 269 16.10 -37.32 28.89
CA SER A 269 16.10 -36.79 27.51
C SER A 269 14.76 -36.21 27.10
N ALA A 270 13.65 -36.83 27.49
CA ALA A 270 12.34 -36.31 27.18
C ALA A 270 12.05 -34.98 27.92
N THR A 271 12.41 -34.91 29.20
CA THR A 271 12.21 -33.67 30.02
C THR A 271 13.07 -32.53 29.54
N GLU A 272 14.29 -32.80 29.07
CA GLU A 272 15.15 -31.80 28.42
C GLU A 272 14.48 -31.21 27.19
N GLY A 273 14.08 -32.05 26.23
CA GLY A 273 13.46 -31.61 24.97
C GLY A 273 12.16 -30.83 25.19
N LEU A 274 11.32 -31.27 26.16
CA LEU A 274 10.08 -30.58 26.52
C LEU A 274 10.34 -29.23 27.20
N SER A 275 11.34 -29.17 28.10
CA SER A 275 11.72 -27.90 28.74
C SER A 275 12.30 -26.91 27.74
N PHE A 276 13.09 -27.38 26.78
CA PHE A 276 13.58 -26.56 25.67
C PHE A 276 12.43 -25.95 24.87
N GLN A 277 11.36 -26.72 24.59
CA GLN A 277 10.17 -26.20 23.91
C GLN A 277 9.49 -25.09 24.71
N ILE A 278 9.39 -25.21 26.04
CA ILE A 278 8.86 -24.13 26.91
C ILE A 278 9.74 -22.88 26.81
N PHE A 279 11.06 -23.02 26.94
CA PHE A 279 11.98 -21.89 26.88
C PHE A 279 11.91 -21.19 25.51
N ASN A 280 11.87 -21.97 24.42
CA ASN A 280 11.74 -21.45 23.07
C ASN A 280 10.40 -20.74 22.86
N SER A 281 9.30 -21.32 23.34
CA SER A 281 7.97 -20.73 23.24
C SER A 281 7.89 -19.40 23.98
N VAL A 282 8.30 -19.37 25.25
CA VAL A 282 8.23 -18.16 26.08
C VAL A 282 9.15 -17.06 25.54
N GLY A 283 10.39 -17.41 25.10
CA GLY A 283 11.33 -16.46 24.54
C GLY A 283 10.86 -15.81 23.25
N ASN A 284 10.31 -16.60 22.33
CA ASN A 284 9.95 -16.12 21.01
C ASN A 284 8.55 -15.47 20.95
N ILE A 285 7.59 -15.86 21.78
CA ILE A 285 6.26 -15.21 21.82
C ILE A 285 6.40 -13.70 22.04
N THR A 286 7.30 -13.27 22.93
CA THR A 286 7.53 -11.84 23.19
C THR A 286 8.06 -11.11 21.95
N ASN A 287 8.95 -11.75 21.21
CA ASN A 287 9.51 -11.23 19.96
C ASN A 287 8.41 -11.03 18.90
N TYR A 288 7.64 -12.09 18.62
CA TYR A 288 6.55 -12.02 17.63
C TYR A 288 5.42 -11.07 18.06
N TRP A 289 5.14 -10.98 19.37
CA TRP A 289 4.19 -10.01 19.88
C TRP A 289 4.61 -8.56 19.60
N THR A 290 5.91 -8.28 19.74
CA THR A 290 6.47 -6.96 19.40
C THR A 290 6.33 -6.67 17.90
N GLN A 291 6.64 -7.65 17.04
CA GLN A 291 6.46 -7.53 15.59
C GLN A 291 4.99 -7.26 15.22
N VAL A 292 4.04 -8.00 15.80
CA VAL A 292 2.60 -7.79 15.60
C VAL A 292 2.17 -6.39 16.03
N ARG A 293 2.72 -5.87 17.13
CA ARG A 293 2.42 -4.50 17.59
C ARG A 293 2.88 -3.42 16.63
N MET A 294 3.99 -3.61 15.92
CA MET A 294 4.49 -2.64 14.92
C MET A 294 3.52 -2.45 13.75
N VAL A 295 2.59 -3.38 13.53
CA VAL A 295 1.60 -3.30 12.45
C VAL A 295 0.38 -2.44 12.81
N TYR A 296 0.11 -2.19 14.10
CA TYR A 296 -1.07 -1.40 14.52
C TYR A 296 -1.10 0.02 13.96
N PRO A 297 0.01 0.79 14.01
CA PRO A 297 0.02 2.15 13.42
C PRO A 297 -0.28 2.16 11.93
N ILE A 298 0.06 1.09 11.19
CA ILE A 298 -0.26 0.98 9.77
C ILE A 298 -1.78 0.91 9.57
N PHE A 299 -2.49 0.14 10.40
CA PHE A 299 -3.95 0.08 10.33
C PHE A 299 -4.62 1.40 10.77
N GLU A 300 -4.06 2.12 11.75
CA GLU A 300 -4.53 3.47 12.12
C GLU A 300 -4.38 4.45 10.97
N LYS A 301 -3.25 4.38 10.25
CA LYS A 301 -3.00 5.16 9.03
C LYS A 301 -4.05 4.85 7.93
N PHE A 302 -4.45 3.59 7.74
CA PHE A 302 -5.50 3.23 6.79
C PHE A 302 -6.88 3.72 7.26
N ALA A 303 -7.19 3.60 8.55
CA ALA A 303 -8.44 4.07 9.12
C ALA A 303 -8.61 5.60 9.01
N SER A 304 -7.52 6.37 8.94
CA SER A 304 -7.59 7.82 8.74
C SER A 304 -8.17 8.23 7.38
N ILE A 305 -8.17 7.32 6.39
CA ILE A 305 -8.84 7.56 5.09
C ILE A 305 -10.35 7.29 5.21
N GLU A 306 -10.73 6.25 5.96
CA GLU A 306 -12.15 5.88 6.12
C GLU A 306 -12.94 6.93 6.92
N GLN A 307 -12.26 7.75 7.72
CA GLN A 307 -12.86 8.80 8.57
C GLN A 307 -13.05 10.15 7.86
N VAL A 308 -12.73 10.27 6.57
CA VAL A 308 -13.13 11.44 5.80
C VAL A 308 -14.65 11.41 5.72
N ASP A 309 -15.30 12.28 6.49
CA ASP A 309 -16.75 12.46 6.46
C ASP A 309 -17.18 12.61 4.99
N GLN A 310 -17.97 11.66 4.50
CA GLN A 310 -18.59 11.82 3.19
C GLN A 310 -19.68 12.88 3.39
N PRO A 311 -19.56 14.04 2.76
CA PRO A 311 -20.64 15.01 2.80
C PRO A 311 -21.91 14.38 2.24
N ILE A 312 -23.03 14.69 2.85
CA ILE A 312 -24.34 14.31 2.29
C ILE A 312 -24.54 15.23 1.11
N TYR A 313 -24.51 14.67 -0.08
CA TYR A 313 -24.73 15.40 -1.33
C TYR A 313 -26.22 15.54 -1.64
N ASP A 314 -26.59 16.69 -2.20
CA ASP A 314 -27.91 16.91 -2.79
C ASP A 314 -28.06 16.07 -4.08
N LYS A 315 -29.28 15.71 -4.41
CA LYS A 315 -29.55 15.00 -5.64
C LYS A 315 -29.33 15.94 -6.83
N PHE A 316 -28.48 15.53 -7.77
CA PHE A 316 -28.25 16.26 -9.01
C PHE A 316 -29.52 16.24 -9.88
N VAL A 317 -29.99 17.42 -10.27
CA VAL A 317 -31.18 17.62 -11.12
C VAL A 317 -30.73 18.36 -12.38
N VAL A 318 -31.02 17.79 -13.55
CA VAL A 318 -30.68 18.42 -14.82
C VAL A 318 -31.74 19.50 -15.13
N ASP A 319 -31.27 20.76 -15.14
CA ASP A 319 -32.05 21.93 -15.60
C ASP A 319 -31.27 22.63 -16.72
N GLU A 320 -31.92 23.20 -17.71
CA GLU A 320 -31.29 23.75 -18.91
C GLU A 320 -30.74 25.17 -18.73
N THR A 321 -30.42 25.58 -17.50
CA THR A 321 -30.08 26.99 -17.18
C THR A 321 -28.64 27.43 -17.47
N GLY A 322 -27.71 26.50 -17.75
CA GLY A 322 -26.29 26.86 -17.98
C GLY A 322 -25.41 26.74 -16.74
N ILE A 323 -24.32 27.52 -16.70
CA ILE A 323 -23.40 27.63 -15.58
C ILE A 323 -23.46 29.04 -15.03
N ASP A 324 -23.86 29.18 -13.76
CA ASP A 324 -24.01 30.45 -13.07
C ASP A 324 -22.94 30.66 -12.01
N LEU A 325 -22.21 31.76 -12.06
CA LEU A 325 -21.29 32.21 -11.05
C LEU A 325 -21.83 33.47 -10.41
N LYS A 326 -21.95 33.52 -9.05
CA LYS A 326 -22.44 34.66 -8.30
C LYS A 326 -21.56 34.96 -7.09
N ASN A 327 -20.96 36.14 -7.06
CA ASN A 327 -20.02 36.57 -6.02
C ASN A 327 -18.97 35.52 -5.71
N LEU A 328 -18.51 34.78 -6.74
CA LEU A 328 -17.59 33.68 -6.58
C LEU A 328 -16.20 34.19 -6.23
N SER A 329 -15.66 33.74 -5.10
CA SER A 329 -14.29 34.08 -4.68
C SER A 329 -13.55 32.82 -4.27
N TYR A 330 -12.24 32.78 -4.55
CA TYR A 330 -11.37 31.67 -4.19
C TYR A 330 -10.02 32.16 -3.68
N ALA A 331 -9.52 31.54 -2.60
CA ALA A 331 -8.22 31.85 -2.01
C ALA A 331 -7.40 30.58 -1.73
N TYR A 332 -6.08 30.66 -1.94
CA TYR A 332 -5.10 29.72 -1.41
C TYR A 332 -4.40 30.37 -0.21
N ASP A 333 -4.33 29.69 0.93
CA ASP A 333 -3.62 30.17 2.14
C ASP A 333 -3.91 31.63 2.49
N ASN A 334 -5.19 32.05 2.42
CA ASN A 334 -5.67 33.42 2.64
C ASN A 334 -5.24 34.47 1.59
N GLN A 335 -4.68 34.03 0.46
CA GLN A 335 -4.44 34.91 -0.68
C GLN A 335 -5.53 34.70 -1.74
N PHE A 336 -6.31 35.77 -2.01
CA PHE A 336 -7.34 35.70 -3.03
C PHE A 336 -6.72 35.52 -4.42
N VAL A 337 -7.28 34.59 -5.18
CA VAL A 337 -6.95 34.35 -6.58
C VAL A 337 -7.86 35.18 -7.48
N PHE A 338 -9.14 35.20 -7.13
CA PHE A 338 -10.15 36.11 -7.67
C PHE A 338 -11.24 36.35 -6.62
N GLU A 339 -11.90 37.51 -6.70
CA GLU A 339 -12.93 37.94 -5.77
C GLU A 339 -14.18 38.37 -6.52
N GLU A 340 -15.36 38.09 -5.94
CA GLU A 340 -16.68 38.58 -6.36
C GLU A 340 -16.96 38.40 -7.87
N LEU A 341 -16.57 37.24 -8.45
CA LEU A 341 -16.76 36.98 -9.85
C LEU A 341 -18.23 36.64 -10.13
N ASP A 342 -18.86 37.42 -11.00
CA ASP A 342 -20.19 37.18 -11.55
C ASP A 342 -20.08 36.87 -13.04
N TYR A 343 -20.58 35.73 -13.50
CA TYR A 343 -20.60 35.37 -14.91
C TYR A 343 -21.64 34.30 -15.18
N HIS A 344 -22.17 34.26 -16.42
CA HIS A 344 -23.09 33.22 -16.87
C HIS A 344 -22.63 32.61 -18.20
N PHE A 345 -22.54 31.26 -18.24
CA PHE A 345 -22.25 30.50 -19.46
C PHE A 345 -23.52 29.76 -19.89
N ASN A 346 -24.06 30.12 -21.08
CA ASN A 346 -25.18 29.40 -21.67
C ASN A 346 -24.75 28.08 -22.29
N PHE A 347 -25.60 27.06 -22.25
CA PHE A 347 -25.34 25.80 -22.94
C PHE A 347 -25.34 25.95 -24.47
N GLY A 348 -24.51 25.14 -25.14
CA GLY A 348 -24.30 25.18 -26.57
C GLY A 348 -23.43 26.35 -27.06
N HIS A 349 -23.05 27.29 -26.15
CA HIS A 349 -22.26 28.46 -26.46
C HIS A 349 -20.76 28.23 -26.25
N LYS A 350 -19.93 29.12 -26.80
CA LYS A 350 -18.47 29.04 -26.85
C LYS A 350 -17.85 30.23 -26.13
N TYR A 351 -16.99 29.96 -25.15
CA TYR A 351 -16.42 31.01 -24.30
C TYR A 351 -14.90 30.86 -24.23
N ALA A 352 -14.21 32.00 -24.16
CA ALA A 352 -12.82 32.06 -23.79
C ALA A 352 -12.62 32.73 -22.42
N ILE A 353 -11.67 32.24 -21.64
CA ILE A 353 -11.19 32.86 -20.41
C ILE A 353 -9.79 33.36 -20.66
N ILE A 354 -9.57 34.67 -20.54
CA ILE A 354 -8.29 35.32 -20.78
C ILE A 354 -7.86 36.11 -19.55
N GLY A 355 -6.57 36.34 -19.41
CA GLY A 355 -5.98 37.07 -18.30
C GLY A 355 -4.51 36.76 -18.10
N PRO A 356 -3.77 37.51 -17.28
CA PRO A 356 -2.37 37.26 -17.00
C PRO A 356 -2.14 35.87 -16.36
N SER A 357 -0.89 35.39 -16.40
CA SER A 357 -0.53 34.18 -15.66
C SER A 357 -0.75 34.39 -14.16
N GLY A 358 -1.33 33.42 -13.47
CA GLY A 358 -1.68 33.52 -12.05
C GLY A 358 -3.03 34.20 -11.73
N SER A 359 -3.80 34.65 -12.72
CA SER A 359 -5.12 35.26 -12.50
C SER A 359 -6.24 34.30 -12.11
N GLY A 360 -5.95 33.01 -11.93
CA GLY A 360 -6.94 32.04 -11.45
C GLY A 360 -7.76 31.32 -12.53
N LYS A 361 -7.39 31.41 -13.81
CA LYS A 361 -8.09 30.76 -14.91
C LYS A 361 -8.26 29.25 -14.71
N THR A 362 -7.16 28.53 -14.48
CA THR A 362 -7.15 27.09 -14.16
C THR A 362 -7.90 26.79 -12.87
N THR A 363 -7.81 27.67 -11.87
CA THR A 363 -8.58 27.53 -10.61
C THR A 363 -10.08 27.58 -10.87
N LEU A 364 -10.55 28.50 -11.72
CA LEU A 364 -11.95 28.56 -12.10
C LEU A 364 -12.41 27.29 -12.83
N LEU A 365 -11.64 26.79 -13.81
CA LEU A 365 -11.97 25.52 -14.47
C LEU A 365 -11.99 24.34 -13.49
N ASN A 366 -11.11 24.33 -12.49
CA ASN A 366 -11.09 23.29 -11.45
C ASN A 366 -12.33 23.36 -10.54
N ILE A 367 -12.86 24.53 -10.26
CA ILE A 367 -14.15 24.70 -9.57
C ILE A 367 -15.29 24.15 -10.44
N LEU A 368 -15.34 24.52 -11.72
CA LEU A 368 -16.37 24.08 -12.66
C LEU A 368 -16.36 22.55 -12.89
N ASN A 369 -15.19 21.92 -12.76
CA ASN A 369 -15.05 20.45 -12.85
C ASN A 369 -15.27 19.74 -11.51
N GLY A 370 -15.64 20.45 -10.44
CA GLY A 370 -15.87 19.87 -9.12
C GLY A 370 -14.60 19.34 -8.41
N LYS A 371 -13.40 19.77 -8.84
CA LYS A 371 -12.13 19.44 -8.16
C LYS A 371 -11.92 20.28 -6.91
N LEU A 372 -12.35 21.54 -6.92
CA LEU A 372 -12.25 22.48 -5.83
C LEU A 372 -13.63 22.87 -5.33
N THR A 373 -13.91 22.64 -4.05
CA THR A 373 -15.22 22.87 -3.42
C THR A 373 -15.19 23.92 -2.31
N ASN A 374 -14.00 24.38 -1.90
CA ASN A 374 -13.78 25.33 -0.80
C ASN A 374 -13.80 26.80 -1.22
N TYR A 375 -14.71 27.18 -2.13
CA TYR A 375 -14.92 28.55 -2.56
C TYR A 375 -16.03 29.26 -1.75
N THR A 376 -16.03 30.59 -1.77
CA THR A 376 -17.13 31.43 -1.26
C THR A 376 -17.99 31.94 -2.41
N GLY A 377 -19.23 32.33 -2.11
CA GLY A 377 -20.23 32.67 -3.15
C GLY A 377 -20.92 31.40 -3.67
N SER A 378 -21.37 31.45 -4.92
CA SER A 378 -22.12 30.36 -5.57
C SER A 378 -21.57 30.07 -6.96
N ALA A 379 -21.39 28.78 -7.25
CA ALA A 379 -21.11 28.27 -8.59
C ALA A 379 -22.08 27.12 -8.88
N ARG A 380 -22.95 27.31 -9.86
CA ARG A 380 -24.01 26.36 -10.18
C ARG A 380 -23.85 25.80 -11.59
N LEU A 381 -24.06 24.50 -11.72
CA LEU A 381 -24.15 23.79 -12.99
C LEU A 381 -25.56 23.20 -13.10
N MET A 382 -26.30 23.52 -14.18
CA MET A 382 -27.67 23.05 -14.36
C MET A 382 -28.55 23.32 -13.13
N GLY A 383 -28.43 24.50 -12.52
CA GLY A 383 -29.16 24.88 -11.31
C GLY A 383 -28.60 24.33 -9.99
N ASN A 384 -27.72 23.31 -10.03
CA ASN A 384 -27.17 22.65 -8.85
C ASN A 384 -25.90 23.36 -8.36
N GLU A 385 -25.83 23.66 -7.07
CA GLU A 385 -24.63 24.23 -6.45
C GLU A 385 -23.49 23.20 -6.42
N LEU A 386 -22.36 23.50 -7.08
CA LEU A 386 -21.28 22.53 -7.30
C LEU A 386 -20.67 21.93 -6.01
N LYS A 387 -20.62 22.71 -4.93
CA LYS A 387 -20.12 22.21 -3.63
C LYS A 387 -21.14 21.38 -2.84
N ALA A 388 -22.41 21.35 -3.28
CA ALA A 388 -23.48 20.62 -2.61
C ALA A 388 -23.79 19.28 -3.28
N VAL A 389 -23.31 19.04 -4.50
CA VAL A 389 -23.54 17.81 -5.27
C VAL A 389 -22.27 16.96 -5.36
N ASP A 390 -22.45 15.65 -5.65
CA ASP A 390 -21.31 14.77 -5.83
C ASP A 390 -20.51 15.17 -7.08
N GLY A 391 -19.20 15.31 -6.93
CA GLY A 391 -18.32 15.55 -8.08
C GLY A 391 -18.40 14.48 -9.17
N PHE A 392 -18.88 13.28 -8.86
CA PHE A 392 -19.17 12.25 -9.85
C PHE A 392 -20.26 12.73 -10.82
N ASP A 393 -21.36 13.27 -10.32
CA ASP A 393 -22.46 13.77 -11.15
C ASP A 393 -22.03 14.93 -12.04
N ILE A 394 -21.25 15.86 -11.50
CA ILE A 394 -20.65 16.96 -12.28
C ILE A 394 -19.83 16.40 -13.45
N ARG A 395 -18.98 15.43 -13.19
CA ARG A 395 -18.11 14.82 -14.19
C ARG A 395 -18.81 13.88 -15.17
N GLN A 396 -20.11 13.59 -14.97
CA GLN A 396 -20.93 12.97 -16.02
C GLN A 396 -21.17 13.94 -17.18
N GLU A 397 -21.34 15.23 -16.90
CA GLU A 397 -21.65 16.27 -17.89
C GLU A 397 -20.39 16.99 -18.39
N VAL A 398 -19.38 17.15 -17.54
CA VAL A 398 -18.20 17.97 -17.79
C VAL A 398 -16.99 17.12 -18.17
N MET A 399 -16.35 17.47 -19.27
CA MET A 399 -15.00 17.02 -19.60
C MET A 399 -14.01 18.12 -19.27
N TYR A 400 -12.90 17.76 -18.64
CA TYR A 400 -11.76 18.66 -18.42
C TYR A 400 -10.53 18.15 -19.15
N LEU A 401 -9.99 18.94 -20.07
CA LEU A 401 -8.74 18.68 -20.77
C LEU A 401 -7.64 19.52 -20.16
N ASP A 402 -6.73 18.84 -19.45
CA ASP A 402 -5.57 19.43 -18.82
C ASP A 402 -4.51 19.83 -19.87
N GLN A 403 -3.68 20.80 -19.54
CA GLN A 403 -2.54 21.21 -20.36
C GLN A 403 -1.61 20.03 -20.70
N THR A 404 -1.38 19.14 -19.73
CA THR A 404 -0.58 17.92 -19.87
C THR A 404 -1.38 16.68 -19.48
N PRO A 405 -2.20 16.13 -20.41
CA PRO A 405 -3.09 15.03 -20.06
C PRO A 405 -2.30 13.74 -19.81
N TYR A 406 -2.75 12.99 -18.80
CA TYR A 406 -2.18 11.68 -18.50
C TYR A 406 -2.61 10.63 -19.53
N ILE A 407 -1.65 9.86 -20.02
CA ILE A 407 -1.84 8.76 -20.96
C ILE A 407 -1.44 7.46 -20.25
N PHE A 408 -2.38 6.52 -20.18
CA PHE A 408 -2.11 5.19 -19.61
C PHE A 408 -1.25 4.35 -20.54
N GLU A 409 -0.43 3.49 -19.98
CA GLU A 409 0.27 2.46 -20.73
C GLU A 409 -0.74 1.48 -21.32
N GLY A 410 -0.52 1.07 -22.58
CA GLY A 410 -1.38 0.13 -23.28
C GLY A 410 -1.92 0.67 -24.61
N PRO A 411 -2.97 0.03 -25.16
CA PRO A 411 -3.50 0.37 -26.47
C PRO A 411 -4.28 1.68 -26.51
N ILE A 412 -4.44 2.23 -27.72
CA ILE A 412 -5.28 3.41 -27.99
C ILE A 412 -6.71 3.17 -27.52
N ARG A 413 -7.26 1.99 -27.79
CA ARG A 413 -8.62 1.58 -27.36
C ARG A 413 -8.86 1.83 -25.88
N ASP A 414 -7.98 1.31 -25.04
CA ASP A 414 -8.10 1.43 -23.58
C ASP A 414 -7.95 2.88 -23.11
N ASN A 415 -7.11 3.65 -23.78
CA ASN A 415 -6.93 5.07 -23.50
C ASN A 415 -8.15 5.92 -23.87
N VAL A 416 -8.89 5.57 -24.90
CA VAL A 416 -10.12 6.29 -25.28
C VAL A 416 -11.31 5.82 -24.45
N SER A 417 -11.48 4.52 -24.29
CA SER A 417 -12.64 3.94 -23.63
C SER A 417 -12.57 4.01 -22.10
N LEU A 418 -11.36 4.04 -21.50
CA LEU A 418 -11.12 3.86 -20.06
C LEU A 418 -11.83 2.61 -19.51
N ASN A 419 -11.73 1.50 -20.24
CA ASN A 419 -12.39 0.21 -19.97
C ASN A 419 -13.93 0.22 -20.04
N ASN A 420 -14.55 1.26 -20.62
CA ASN A 420 -15.95 1.18 -20.98
C ASN A 420 -16.12 0.39 -22.29
N ASP A 421 -17.26 -0.26 -22.43
CA ASP A 421 -17.58 -1.09 -23.60
C ASP A 421 -18.10 -0.23 -24.76
N PHE A 422 -17.17 0.46 -25.47
CA PHE A 422 -17.48 1.25 -26.66
C PHE A 422 -17.23 0.43 -27.93
N SER A 423 -18.10 0.61 -28.92
CA SER A 423 -17.87 0.02 -30.24
C SER A 423 -16.69 0.71 -30.96
N ASP A 424 -16.06 -0.03 -31.87
CA ASP A 424 -14.95 0.51 -32.67
C ASP A 424 -15.36 1.76 -33.45
N GLU A 425 -16.61 1.80 -33.95
CA GLU A 425 -17.17 2.94 -34.66
C GLU A 425 -17.21 4.19 -33.78
N THR A 426 -17.57 4.04 -32.50
CA THR A 426 -17.58 5.14 -31.51
C THR A 426 -16.19 5.66 -31.27
N ILE A 427 -15.22 4.77 -31.09
CA ILE A 427 -13.83 5.15 -30.85
C ILE A 427 -13.25 5.85 -32.08
N TRP A 428 -13.44 5.30 -33.28
CA TRP A 428 -12.97 5.92 -34.52
C TRP A 428 -13.63 7.28 -34.79
N ALA A 429 -14.93 7.42 -34.52
CA ALA A 429 -15.62 8.70 -34.66
C ALA A 429 -15.03 9.77 -33.72
N ALA A 430 -14.71 9.41 -32.48
CA ALA A 430 -14.08 10.29 -31.51
C ALA A 430 -12.64 10.67 -31.94
N LEU A 431 -11.83 9.70 -32.40
CA LEU A 431 -10.50 9.92 -32.91
C LEU A 431 -10.50 10.83 -34.15
N LYS A 432 -11.47 10.67 -35.03
CA LYS A 432 -11.65 11.52 -36.21
C LYS A 432 -11.99 12.96 -35.82
N LYS A 433 -12.95 13.16 -34.92
CA LYS A 433 -13.28 14.50 -34.39
C LYS A 433 -12.09 15.16 -33.68
N ALA A 434 -11.26 14.39 -32.99
CA ALA A 434 -10.03 14.88 -32.37
C ALA A 434 -8.85 15.04 -33.33
N GLY A 435 -9.02 14.76 -34.63
CA GLY A 435 -7.96 14.87 -35.64
C GLY A 435 -6.81 13.86 -35.48
N LEU A 436 -7.07 12.71 -34.86
CA LEU A 436 -6.05 11.68 -34.58
C LEU A 436 -6.19 10.43 -35.45
N GLU A 437 -7.25 10.33 -36.26
CA GLU A 437 -7.60 9.16 -37.08
C GLU A 437 -6.41 8.66 -37.92
N ALA A 438 -5.80 9.53 -38.73
CA ALA A 438 -4.67 9.17 -39.60
C ALA A 438 -3.47 8.64 -38.78
N THR A 439 -3.15 9.30 -37.67
CA THR A 439 -2.05 8.86 -36.79
C THR A 439 -2.28 7.45 -36.24
N VAL A 440 -3.53 7.13 -35.86
CA VAL A 440 -3.88 5.82 -35.32
C VAL A 440 -3.92 4.75 -36.41
N GLN A 441 -4.36 5.11 -37.64
CA GLN A 441 -4.32 4.20 -38.78
C GLN A 441 -2.90 3.78 -39.16
N ASP A 442 -1.92 4.69 -38.98
CA ASP A 442 -0.50 4.44 -39.25
C ASP A 442 0.20 3.67 -38.13
N LEU A 443 -0.41 3.56 -36.94
CA LEU A 443 0.12 2.75 -35.84
C LEU A 443 0.02 1.26 -36.14
N ASN A 444 1.10 0.53 -35.80
CA ASN A 444 1.05 -0.93 -35.84
C ASN A 444 0.04 -1.46 -34.82
N GLY A 445 -1.00 -2.14 -35.29
CA GLY A 445 -2.13 -2.61 -34.47
C GLY A 445 -3.29 -1.62 -34.37
N GLN A 446 -3.18 -0.41 -34.93
CA GLN A 446 -4.26 0.61 -34.95
C GLN A 446 -4.85 0.87 -33.55
N LEU A 447 -6.14 0.60 -33.34
CA LEU A 447 -6.78 0.77 -32.03
C LEU A 447 -6.13 -0.09 -30.92
N ASP A 448 -5.64 -1.27 -31.28
CA ASP A 448 -4.99 -2.20 -30.36
C ASP A 448 -3.46 -2.00 -30.31
N GLY A 449 -2.97 -0.97 -31.00
CA GLY A 449 -1.56 -0.57 -30.96
C GLY A 449 -1.16 -0.03 -29.60
N ASP A 450 -0.09 -0.62 -29.03
CA ASP A 450 0.52 -0.15 -27.78
C ASP A 450 1.28 1.16 -28.01
N ILE A 451 0.99 2.15 -27.18
CA ILE A 451 1.62 3.48 -27.24
C ILE A 451 2.75 3.67 -26.21
N GLY A 452 3.06 2.61 -25.45
CA GLY A 452 4.14 2.58 -24.48
C GLY A 452 3.86 3.36 -23.20
N GLU A 453 4.80 3.26 -22.27
CA GLU A 453 4.71 3.92 -20.97
C GLU A 453 4.49 5.44 -21.12
N SER A 454 3.46 5.96 -20.45
CA SER A 454 3.04 7.37 -20.52
C SER A 454 2.86 7.91 -21.96
N GLY A 455 2.52 7.02 -22.90
CA GLY A 455 2.33 7.37 -24.30
C GLY A 455 3.61 7.90 -24.98
N ARG A 456 4.78 7.31 -24.69
CA ARG A 456 6.09 7.78 -25.21
C ARG A 456 6.20 7.77 -26.73
N LEU A 457 5.37 6.97 -27.41
CA LEU A 457 5.34 6.89 -28.87
C LEU A 457 4.50 8.01 -29.51
N LEU A 458 3.81 8.82 -28.69
CA LEU A 458 3.00 9.94 -29.13
C LEU A 458 3.71 11.26 -28.85
N SER A 459 3.61 12.21 -29.78
CA SER A 459 4.01 13.61 -29.53
C SER A 459 3.09 14.28 -28.49
N GLY A 460 3.51 15.39 -27.90
CA GLY A 460 2.69 16.16 -26.95
C GLY A 460 1.30 16.50 -27.52
N GLY A 461 1.26 16.98 -28.76
CA GLY A 461 0.01 17.29 -29.44
C GLY A 461 -0.86 16.05 -29.74
N GLN A 462 -0.26 14.89 -30.02
CA GLN A 462 -1.00 13.64 -30.19
C GLN A 462 -1.61 13.17 -28.86
N LYS A 463 -0.92 13.35 -27.73
CA LYS A 463 -1.43 13.08 -26.38
C LYS A 463 -2.65 13.96 -26.04
N GLN A 464 -2.58 15.26 -26.35
CA GLN A 464 -3.72 16.18 -26.16
C GLN A 464 -4.92 15.76 -27.00
N ARG A 465 -4.70 15.41 -28.28
CA ARG A 465 -5.78 14.90 -29.17
C ARG A 465 -6.37 13.57 -28.69
N LEU A 466 -5.53 12.68 -28.16
CA LEU A 466 -6.02 11.42 -27.58
C LEU A 466 -6.91 11.67 -26.34
N ALA A 467 -6.52 12.61 -25.49
CA ALA A 467 -7.34 13.00 -24.34
C ALA A 467 -8.66 13.69 -24.77
N LEU A 468 -8.62 14.48 -25.83
CA LEU A 468 -9.85 15.05 -26.43
C LEU A 468 -10.75 13.95 -26.97
N ALA A 469 -10.21 12.98 -27.73
CA ALA A 469 -10.97 11.83 -28.22
C ALA A 469 -11.62 11.03 -27.08
N ARG A 470 -10.93 10.87 -25.96
CA ARG A 470 -11.46 10.26 -24.73
C ARG A 470 -12.74 10.94 -24.26
N GLY A 471 -12.73 12.27 -24.11
CA GLY A 471 -13.92 13.01 -23.67
C GLY A 471 -15.06 12.96 -24.67
N LEU A 472 -14.77 13.08 -25.96
CA LEU A 472 -15.77 13.00 -27.04
C LEU A 472 -16.43 11.61 -27.12
N ALA A 473 -15.67 10.53 -26.91
CA ALA A 473 -16.20 9.17 -26.88
C ALA A 473 -17.17 8.96 -25.70
N HIS A 474 -16.90 9.62 -24.56
CA HIS A 474 -17.74 9.57 -23.37
C HIS A 474 -18.98 10.48 -23.42
N GLY A 475 -19.23 11.17 -24.54
CA GLY A 475 -20.47 11.92 -24.81
C GLY A 475 -20.67 13.14 -23.90
N LYS A 476 -19.59 13.77 -23.41
CA LYS A 476 -19.66 14.94 -22.54
C LYS A 476 -20.18 16.16 -23.30
N SER A 477 -21.12 16.88 -22.68
CA SER A 477 -21.76 18.06 -23.28
C SER A 477 -21.00 19.37 -23.00
N ILE A 478 -20.20 19.42 -21.94
CA ILE A 478 -19.44 20.60 -21.52
C ILE A 478 -17.95 20.25 -21.58
N ILE A 479 -17.19 21.03 -22.33
CA ILE A 479 -15.74 20.86 -22.53
C ILE A 479 -15.01 22.04 -21.92
N LEU A 480 -14.21 21.78 -20.91
CA LEU A 480 -13.29 22.74 -20.29
C LEU A 480 -11.88 22.47 -20.82
N LEU A 481 -11.31 23.41 -21.56
CA LEU A 481 -9.99 23.32 -22.14
C LEU A 481 -9.00 24.22 -21.40
N ASP A 482 -8.04 23.64 -20.70
CA ASP A 482 -6.95 24.39 -20.06
C ASP A 482 -5.72 24.34 -20.98
N GLU A 483 -5.59 25.33 -21.87
CA GLU A 483 -4.57 25.38 -22.91
C GLU A 483 -4.46 24.08 -23.73
N GLY A 484 -5.61 23.42 -23.94
CA GLY A 484 -5.69 22.07 -24.48
C GLY A 484 -5.19 21.89 -25.93
N THR A 485 -4.83 22.99 -26.63
CA THR A 485 -4.28 23.01 -27.99
C THR A 485 -2.87 23.61 -28.05
N SER A 486 -2.28 24.01 -26.91
CA SER A 486 -1.00 24.75 -26.85
C SER A 486 0.22 23.94 -27.37
N SER A 487 0.16 22.62 -27.31
CA SER A 487 1.23 21.73 -27.81
C SER A 487 1.04 21.30 -29.27
N LEU A 488 0.03 21.83 -29.97
CA LEU A 488 -0.25 21.54 -31.36
C LEU A 488 0.43 22.57 -32.29
N ASP A 489 0.70 22.15 -33.53
CA ASP A 489 0.97 23.10 -34.58
C ASP A 489 -0.26 23.99 -34.86
N GLN A 490 -0.03 25.20 -35.28
CA GLN A 490 -1.05 26.23 -35.41
C GLN A 490 -2.21 25.84 -36.34
N GLU A 491 -1.93 25.12 -37.43
CA GLU A 491 -2.93 24.68 -38.42
C GLU A 491 -3.86 23.61 -37.80
N THR A 492 -3.26 22.62 -37.14
CA THR A 492 -4.01 21.55 -36.47
C THR A 492 -4.84 22.09 -35.29
N ALA A 493 -4.26 22.97 -34.45
CA ALA A 493 -4.96 23.61 -33.35
C ALA A 493 -6.21 24.36 -33.85
N LEU A 494 -6.03 25.23 -34.86
CA LEU A 494 -7.10 26.01 -35.44
C LEU A 494 -8.21 25.14 -36.04
N LYS A 495 -7.86 24.02 -36.70
CA LYS A 495 -8.83 23.09 -37.25
C LYS A 495 -9.69 22.45 -36.17
N ILE A 496 -9.07 21.94 -35.12
CA ILE A 496 -9.77 21.28 -33.99
C ILE A 496 -10.66 22.30 -33.27
N GLU A 497 -10.13 23.47 -32.96
CA GLU A 497 -10.90 24.55 -32.32
C GLU A 497 -12.11 24.94 -33.18
N LYS A 498 -11.94 25.13 -34.49
CA LYS A 498 -13.08 25.41 -35.41
C LYS A 498 -14.11 24.31 -35.44
N ASP A 499 -13.70 23.05 -35.40
CA ASP A 499 -14.63 21.92 -35.40
C ASP A 499 -15.42 21.84 -34.07
N LEU A 500 -14.77 22.13 -32.93
CA LEU A 500 -15.44 22.23 -31.63
C LEU A 500 -16.40 23.43 -31.56
N MET A 501 -16.01 24.59 -32.14
CA MET A 501 -16.86 25.79 -32.17
C MET A 501 -18.14 25.61 -33.03
N LYS A 502 -18.09 24.78 -34.05
CA LYS A 502 -19.23 24.52 -34.94
C LYS A 502 -20.26 23.56 -34.37
N ASP A 503 -19.91 22.74 -33.38
CA ASP A 503 -20.83 21.76 -32.81
C ASP A 503 -21.80 22.43 -31.81
N PRO A 504 -23.09 22.65 -32.16
CA PRO A 504 -24.03 23.36 -31.29
C PRO A 504 -24.44 22.57 -30.06
N SER A 505 -24.14 21.28 -30.01
CA SER A 505 -24.43 20.42 -28.87
C SER A 505 -23.39 20.57 -27.73
N LEU A 506 -22.27 21.20 -28.03
CA LEU A 506 -21.17 21.35 -27.08
C LEU A 506 -21.12 22.76 -26.47
N THR A 507 -20.99 22.83 -25.17
CA THR A 507 -20.58 24.05 -24.48
C THR A 507 -19.05 24.00 -24.31
N VAL A 508 -18.34 24.99 -24.83
CA VAL A 508 -16.88 25.02 -24.77
C VAL A 508 -16.43 26.23 -23.98
N ILE A 509 -15.64 25.99 -22.92
CA ILE A 509 -15.00 27.04 -22.12
C ILE A 509 -13.50 26.78 -22.20
N MET A 510 -12.76 27.66 -22.89
CA MET A 510 -11.35 27.47 -23.14
C MET A 510 -10.49 28.56 -22.50
N ILE A 511 -9.38 28.18 -21.90
CA ILE A 511 -8.31 29.09 -21.54
C ILE A 511 -7.33 29.14 -22.71
N THR A 512 -7.02 30.33 -23.19
CA THR A 512 -6.03 30.54 -24.24
C THR A 512 -5.18 31.78 -23.97
N HIS A 513 -3.90 31.71 -24.29
CA HIS A 513 -2.99 32.87 -24.28
C HIS A 513 -2.92 33.56 -25.63
N HIS A 514 -3.32 32.89 -26.71
CA HIS A 514 -3.34 33.40 -28.06
C HIS A 514 -4.71 33.14 -28.69
N LEU A 515 -5.54 34.16 -28.74
CA LEU A 515 -6.82 34.09 -29.40
C LEU A 515 -6.65 34.40 -30.89
N HIS A 516 -6.82 33.41 -31.75
CA HIS A 516 -6.82 33.63 -33.20
C HIS A 516 -8.07 34.42 -33.60
N SER A 517 -7.94 35.41 -34.45
CA SER A 517 -9.06 36.25 -34.89
C SER A 517 -10.23 35.46 -35.48
N GLU A 518 -9.97 34.32 -36.10
CA GLU A 518 -10.98 33.45 -36.65
C GLU A 518 -11.77 32.68 -35.57
N ILE A 519 -11.16 32.36 -34.44
CA ILE A 519 -11.80 31.74 -33.28
C ILE A 519 -12.55 32.79 -32.48
N GLU A 520 -11.96 33.98 -32.29
CA GLU A 520 -12.58 35.10 -31.58
C GLU A 520 -13.92 35.48 -32.19
N ALA A 521 -14.02 35.48 -33.53
CA ALA A 521 -15.27 35.73 -34.25
C ALA A 521 -16.36 34.66 -34.04
N SER A 522 -15.99 33.47 -33.51
CA SER A 522 -16.87 32.34 -33.27
C SER A 522 -17.24 32.17 -31.78
N LEU A 523 -16.75 33.06 -30.90
CA LEU A 523 -17.05 33.04 -29.49
C LEU A 523 -18.33 33.82 -29.19
N ASP A 524 -19.12 33.28 -28.28
CA ASP A 524 -20.33 33.94 -27.76
C ASP A 524 -20.00 34.89 -26.61
N GLY A 525 -18.84 34.70 -25.93
CA GLY A 525 -18.39 35.57 -24.87
C GLY A 525 -16.93 35.37 -24.47
N ILE A 526 -16.35 36.39 -23.84
CA ILE A 526 -15.01 36.38 -23.30
C ILE A 526 -15.06 36.83 -21.85
N LEU A 527 -14.51 35.97 -20.95
CA LEU A 527 -14.35 36.32 -19.54
C LEU A 527 -12.90 36.80 -19.29
N HIS A 528 -12.78 38.01 -18.76
CA HIS A 528 -11.49 38.57 -18.37
C HIS A 528 -11.25 38.37 -16.87
N LEU A 529 -10.16 37.66 -16.49
CA LEU A 529 -9.76 37.50 -15.10
C LEU A 529 -8.49 38.29 -14.79
N GLY A 530 -8.50 38.99 -13.63
CA GLY A 530 -7.34 39.75 -13.17
C GLY A 530 -7.21 41.14 -13.81
N THR A 531 -8.30 41.72 -14.26
CA THR A 531 -8.38 43.15 -14.67
C THR A 531 -8.84 44.02 -13.51
#